data_3383c34b280dc592bbdb1b2400b053c8
#
_entry.id   3383c34b280dc592bbdb1b2400b053c8
#
_cell.length_a   1.000
_cell.length_b   1.000
_cell.length_c   1.000
_cell.angle_alpha   90.00
_cell.angle_beta   90.00
_cell.angle_gamma   90.00
#
_symmetry.space_group_name_H-M   'P 1'
#
loop_
_entity.id
_entity.type
_entity.pdbx_description
1 polymer ?
#
loop_
_entity_poly.entity_id
_entity_poly.type
_entity_poly.pdbx_seq_one_letter_code
_entity_poly.pdbx_strand_id
1 'polypeptide(L)'
;MSFRWAAALFSGAPAVSLSHPSSGQTGPQVCSPCHGVDGNSAQATFPNLAGQHAAYTTKQLANFKPQDGKAAERANAIMAGIVASMSADDMKNLGAYFENQKPQLRAARDPKLVQQGQAIYRGGVAARGVAACTGCHGPTGTGIPAQFPRLAGQYPEYTAAQLKAFRSGERGNDPNRMMRTIAEKLSDQEIAALADYISGLR
;
A
#
# COMPACT_ATOMS: atom_id res chain seq x y z
N MET A 1 -52.57 42.40 7.27
CA MET A 1 -51.37 41.99 6.47
C MET A 1 -50.86 40.68 7.07
N SER A 2 -51.21 39.55 6.45
CA SER A 2 -50.85 38.24 7.01
C SER A 2 -49.70 37.66 6.23
N PHE A 3 -48.55 37.51 6.87
CA PHE A 3 -47.36 36.84 6.30
C PHE A 3 -47.50 35.31 6.45
N ARG A 4 -47.60 34.61 5.34
CA ARG A 4 -47.54 33.15 5.29
C ARG A 4 -46.06 32.74 5.13
N TRP A 5 -45.53 31.97 6.04
CA TRP A 5 -44.23 31.29 5.96
C TRP A 5 -44.38 30.02 5.15
N ALA A 6 -43.66 29.91 4.05
CA ALA A 6 -43.58 28.68 3.26
C ALA A 6 -42.48 27.79 3.85
N ALA A 7 -42.86 26.60 4.29
CA ALA A 7 -41.89 25.58 4.74
C ALA A 7 -41.22 24.95 3.52
N ALA A 8 -39.90 25.12 3.40
CA ALA A 8 -39.09 24.44 2.40
C ALA A 8 -38.88 22.98 2.82
N LEU A 9 -39.38 22.06 2.02
CA LEU A 9 -39.14 20.62 2.18
C LEU A 9 -37.70 20.33 1.75
N PHE A 10 -36.84 19.96 2.69
CA PHE A 10 -35.52 19.42 2.43
C PHE A 10 -35.68 18.04 1.79
N SER A 11 -35.36 17.97 0.50
CA SER A 11 -35.32 16.74 -0.26
C SER A 11 -34.15 15.86 0.27
N GLY A 12 -34.49 14.63 0.68
CA GLY A 12 -33.52 13.71 1.28
C GLY A 12 -32.40 13.33 0.30
N ALA A 13 -31.18 13.33 0.82
CA ALA A 13 -30.03 12.78 0.13
C ALA A 13 -30.26 11.28 -0.16
N PRO A 14 -29.81 10.78 -1.30
CA PRO A 14 -29.95 9.36 -1.61
C PRO A 14 -29.12 8.55 -0.61
N ALA A 15 -29.75 7.60 0.06
CA ALA A 15 -29.07 6.61 0.88
C ALA A 15 -28.18 5.77 -0.04
N VAL A 16 -26.86 5.82 0.18
CA VAL A 16 -25.93 4.91 -0.46
C VAL A 16 -26.24 3.51 0.07
N SER A 17 -26.93 2.72 -0.76
CA SER A 17 -27.20 1.33 -0.46
C SER A 17 -25.87 0.58 -0.47
N LEU A 18 -25.38 0.20 0.70
CA LEU A 18 -24.30 -0.77 0.84
C LEU A 18 -24.88 -2.12 0.40
N SER A 19 -24.72 -2.44 -0.87
CA SER A 19 -25.04 -3.75 -1.41
C SER A 19 -24.22 -4.79 -0.65
N HIS A 20 -24.89 -5.67 0.07
CA HIS A 20 -24.28 -6.84 0.68
C HIS A 20 -23.69 -7.70 -0.45
N PRO A 21 -22.47 -8.24 -0.30
CA PRO A 21 -21.92 -9.11 -1.32
C PRO A 21 -22.84 -10.32 -1.51
N SER A 22 -23.13 -10.63 -2.76
CA SER A 22 -23.83 -11.85 -3.14
C SER A 22 -23.04 -13.05 -2.61
N SER A 23 -23.74 -14.09 -2.12
CA SER A 23 -23.17 -15.33 -1.61
C SER A 23 -22.14 -15.90 -2.59
N GLY A 24 -20.84 -15.78 -2.26
CA GLY A 24 -19.73 -16.22 -3.11
C GLY A 24 -18.61 -15.20 -3.32
N GLN A 25 -18.81 -13.92 -3.00
CA GLN A 25 -17.75 -12.91 -3.12
C GLN A 25 -16.84 -12.88 -1.89
N THR A 26 -15.52 -12.84 -2.13
CA THR A 26 -14.53 -12.72 -1.05
C THR A 26 -14.53 -11.28 -0.51
N GLY A 27 -15.04 -11.09 0.70
CA GLY A 27 -15.07 -9.80 1.37
C GLY A 27 -13.77 -9.48 2.16
N PRO A 28 -13.63 -8.24 2.69
CA PRO A 28 -12.44 -7.80 3.43
C PRO A 28 -12.22 -8.57 4.74
N GLN A 29 -13.22 -9.31 5.23
CA GLN A 29 -13.14 -10.11 6.45
C GLN A 29 -12.01 -11.16 6.40
N VAL A 30 -11.71 -11.71 5.23
CA VAL A 30 -10.61 -12.68 5.07
C VAL A 30 -9.24 -12.05 5.29
N CYS A 31 -9.12 -10.73 5.12
CA CYS A 31 -7.88 -9.98 5.30
C CYS A 31 -7.68 -9.52 6.75
N SER A 32 -8.78 -9.39 7.51
CA SER A 32 -8.79 -8.72 8.81
C SER A 32 -7.93 -9.37 9.90
N PRO A 33 -7.74 -10.70 9.98
CA PRO A 33 -6.92 -11.31 11.03
C PRO A 33 -5.45 -10.84 10.99
N CYS A 34 -4.95 -10.49 9.81
CA CYS A 34 -3.56 -10.06 9.62
C CYS A 34 -3.44 -8.55 9.37
N HIS A 35 -4.35 -8.00 8.57
CA HIS A 35 -4.23 -6.61 8.12
C HIS A 35 -5.15 -5.62 8.85
N GLY A 36 -5.96 -6.10 9.81
CA GLY A 36 -6.99 -5.28 10.47
C GLY A 36 -8.26 -5.13 9.62
N VAL A 37 -9.40 -4.88 10.27
CA VAL A 37 -10.70 -4.75 9.59
C VAL A 37 -10.75 -3.58 8.62
N ASP A 38 -10.02 -2.52 8.93
CA ASP A 38 -9.89 -1.29 8.16
C ASP A 38 -8.57 -1.22 7.37
N GLY A 39 -7.80 -2.30 7.32
CA GLY A 39 -6.50 -2.33 6.66
C GLY A 39 -5.36 -1.67 7.45
N ASN A 40 -5.58 -1.30 8.72
CA ASN A 40 -4.52 -0.86 9.62
C ASN A 40 -4.08 -2.04 10.48
N SER A 41 -2.99 -2.68 10.10
CA SER A 41 -2.48 -3.85 10.82
C SER A 41 -2.02 -3.49 12.23
N ALA A 42 -2.29 -4.40 13.17
CA ALA A 42 -1.75 -4.32 14.53
C ALA A 42 -0.32 -4.89 14.64
N GLN A 43 0.20 -5.56 13.62
CA GLN A 43 1.48 -6.26 13.64
C GLN A 43 2.40 -5.73 12.53
N ALA A 44 3.66 -5.46 12.88
CA ALA A 44 4.65 -4.91 11.96
C ALA A 44 5.04 -5.84 10.79
N THR A 45 4.79 -7.14 10.94
CA THR A 45 5.05 -8.14 9.90
C THR A 45 4.04 -8.13 8.77
N PHE A 46 2.82 -7.64 9.04
CA PHE A 46 1.76 -7.51 8.05
C PHE A 46 1.62 -6.05 7.62
N PRO A 47 1.61 -5.74 6.31
CA PRO A 47 1.52 -4.35 5.86
C PRO A 47 0.16 -3.72 6.16
N ASN A 48 0.18 -2.40 6.37
CA ASN A 48 -1.02 -1.59 6.28
C ASN A 48 -1.53 -1.57 4.83
N LEU A 49 -2.83 -1.75 4.66
CA LEU A 49 -3.53 -1.69 3.37
C LEU A 49 -4.38 -0.42 3.24
N ALA A 50 -4.74 0.21 4.38
CA ALA A 50 -5.56 1.40 4.42
C ALA A 50 -4.98 2.54 3.58
N GLY A 51 -5.80 3.12 2.70
CA GLY A 51 -5.42 4.22 1.82
C GLY A 51 -4.42 3.85 0.72
N GLN A 52 -4.16 2.56 0.48
CA GLN A 52 -3.35 2.11 -0.64
C GLN A 52 -4.16 2.16 -1.92
N HIS A 53 -3.57 2.58 -3.02
CA HIS A 53 -4.22 2.66 -4.31
C HIS A 53 -4.87 1.35 -4.74
N ALA A 54 -6.14 1.42 -5.15
CA ALA A 54 -6.93 0.25 -5.55
C ALA A 54 -6.23 -0.59 -6.62
N ALA A 55 -5.73 0.06 -7.66
CA ALA A 55 -5.04 -0.62 -8.75
C ALA A 55 -3.75 -1.32 -8.29
N TYR A 56 -3.01 -0.72 -7.34
CA TYR A 56 -1.83 -1.35 -6.77
C TYR A 56 -2.18 -2.57 -5.92
N THR A 57 -3.19 -2.46 -5.05
CA THR A 57 -3.68 -3.58 -4.24
C THR A 57 -4.17 -4.72 -5.12
N THR A 58 -4.98 -4.44 -6.14
CA THR A 58 -5.45 -5.42 -7.12
C THR A 58 -4.28 -6.13 -7.81
N LYS A 59 -3.28 -5.36 -8.28
CA LYS A 59 -2.07 -5.92 -8.88
C LYS A 59 -1.32 -6.85 -7.93
N GLN A 60 -1.15 -6.44 -6.65
CA GLN A 60 -0.45 -7.28 -5.69
C GLN A 60 -1.18 -8.59 -5.41
N LEU A 61 -2.51 -8.55 -5.25
CA LEU A 61 -3.32 -9.76 -5.09
C LEU A 61 -3.17 -10.70 -6.29
N ALA A 62 -3.24 -10.17 -7.49
CA ALA A 62 -3.03 -10.94 -8.72
C ALA A 62 -1.61 -11.54 -8.81
N ASN A 63 -0.58 -10.78 -8.42
CA ASN A 63 0.80 -11.24 -8.46
C ASN A 63 1.13 -12.35 -7.45
N PHE A 64 0.36 -12.48 -6.35
CA PHE A 64 0.50 -13.62 -5.42
C PHE A 64 -0.10 -14.92 -5.97
N LYS A 65 -0.97 -14.83 -6.99
CA LYS A 65 -1.65 -15.98 -7.58
C LYS A 65 -0.85 -16.53 -8.76
N PRO A 66 -0.54 -17.84 -8.80
CA PRO A 66 -0.04 -18.48 -10.01
C PRO A 66 -1.05 -18.34 -11.14
N GLN A 67 -0.59 -18.03 -12.36
CA GLN A 67 -1.45 -17.82 -13.51
C GLN A 67 -0.89 -18.54 -14.73
N ASP A 68 -1.77 -19.17 -15.52
CA ASP A 68 -1.43 -19.79 -16.80
C ASP A 68 -0.25 -20.78 -16.73
N GLY A 69 -0.18 -21.55 -15.64
CA GLY A 69 0.91 -22.51 -15.42
C GLY A 69 2.25 -21.90 -15.01
N LYS A 70 2.31 -20.56 -14.83
CA LYS A 70 3.50 -19.85 -14.37
C LYS A 70 3.46 -19.65 -12.86
N ALA A 71 4.63 -19.67 -12.23
CA ALA A 71 4.76 -19.31 -10.82
C ALA A 71 4.26 -17.88 -10.54
N ALA A 72 3.82 -17.64 -9.31
CA ALA A 72 3.42 -16.31 -8.87
C ALA A 72 4.57 -15.30 -9.04
N GLU A 73 4.27 -14.12 -9.61
CA GLU A 73 5.27 -13.04 -9.78
C GLU A 73 5.79 -12.50 -8.44
N ARG A 74 5.00 -12.69 -7.38
CA ARG A 74 5.34 -12.34 -6.01
C ARG A 74 5.14 -13.54 -5.11
N ALA A 75 6.23 -14.21 -4.77
CA ALA A 75 6.18 -15.40 -3.92
C ALA A 75 5.84 -15.01 -2.46
N ASN A 76 4.80 -15.62 -1.91
CA ASN A 76 4.45 -15.58 -0.49
C ASN A 76 3.43 -16.68 -0.19
N ALA A 77 3.81 -17.68 0.59
CA ALA A 77 2.97 -18.85 0.83
C ALA A 77 1.62 -18.52 1.51
N ILE A 78 1.62 -17.59 2.46
CA ILE A 78 0.40 -17.17 3.16
C ILE A 78 -0.55 -16.49 2.17
N MET A 79 -0.06 -15.47 1.45
CA MET A 79 -0.89 -14.73 0.51
C MET A 79 -1.35 -15.59 -0.67
N ALA A 80 -0.52 -16.52 -1.15
CA ALA A 80 -0.91 -17.47 -2.20
C ALA A 80 -2.13 -18.30 -1.78
N GLY A 81 -2.15 -18.80 -0.55
CA GLY A 81 -3.32 -19.52 0.00
C GLY A 81 -4.57 -18.63 0.06
N ILE A 82 -4.42 -17.38 0.50
CA ILE A 82 -5.54 -16.42 0.60
C ILE A 82 -6.14 -16.08 -0.76
N VAL A 83 -5.30 -15.83 -1.77
CA VAL A 83 -5.78 -15.42 -3.11
C VAL A 83 -6.21 -16.57 -4.02
N ALA A 84 -5.96 -17.83 -3.61
CA ALA A 84 -6.16 -19.00 -4.47
C ALA A 84 -7.58 -19.06 -5.07
N SER A 85 -8.60 -18.79 -4.27
CA SER A 85 -10.01 -18.80 -4.67
C SER A 85 -10.56 -17.47 -5.16
N MET A 86 -9.77 -16.37 -5.07
CA MET A 86 -10.25 -15.05 -5.45
C MET A 86 -10.40 -14.90 -6.96
N SER A 87 -11.51 -14.32 -7.39
CA SER A 87 -11.73 -13.86 -8.74
C SER A 87 -11.03 -12.49 -8.98
N ALA A 88 -10.91 -12.10 -10.25
CA ALA A 88 -10.39 -10.78 -10.59
C ALA A 88 -11.27 -9.64 -10.03
N ASP A 89 -12.57 -9.86 -9.94
CA ASP A 89 -13.50 -8.87 -9.40
C ASP A 89 -13.42 -8.79 -7.87
N ASP A 90 -13.21 -9.90 -7.16
CA ASP A 90 -12.89 -9.87 -5.72
C ASP A 90 -11.66 -9.01 -5.45
N MET A 91 -10.58 -9.20 -6.22
CA MET A 91 -9.34 -8.43 -6.07
C MET A 91 -9.54 -6.94 -6.32
N LYS A 92 -10.35 -6.55 -7.32
CA LYS A 92 -10.70 -5.16 -7.59
C LYS A 92 -11.55 -4.56 -6.47
N ASN A 93 -12.54 -5.30 -5.97
CA ASN A 93 -13.42 -4.85 -4.89
C ASN A 93 -12.62 -4.66 -3.59
N LEU A 94 -11.71 -5.58 -3.27
CA LEU A 94 -10.80 -5.45 -2.13
C LEU A 94 -9.86 -4.25 -2.30
N GLY A 95 -9.34 -4.02 -3.50
CA GLY A 95 -8.54 -2.84 -3.81
C GLY A 95 -9.30 -1.56 -3.52
N ALA A 96 -10.52 -1.43 -4.06
CA ALA A 96 -11.39 -0.27 -3.83
C ALA A 96 -11.78 -0.10 -2.35
N TYR A 97 -12.03 -1.20 -1.65
CA TYR A 97 -12.33 -1.15 -0.22
C TYR A 97 -11.19 -0.53 0.59
N PHE A 98 -9.95 -1.04 0.43
CA PHE A 98 -8.80 -0.57 1.20
C PHE A 98 -8.34 0.84 0.80
N GLU A 99 -8.51 1.25 -0.45
CA GLU A 99 -8.22 2.62 -0.88
C GLU A 99 -9.06 3.65 -0.12
N ASN A 100 -10.31 3.33 0.18
CA ASN A 100 -11.23 4.19 0.92
C ASN A 100 -11.03 4.16 2.44
N GLN A 101 -10.16 3.30 2.97
CA GLN A 101 -9.89 3.26 4.40
C GLN A 101 -8.90 4.36 4.81
N LYS A 102 -9.07 4.91 6.00
CA LYS A 102 -8.21 5.96 6.53
C LYS A 102 -6.92 5.36 7.10
N PRO A 103 -5.74 5.70 6.55
CA PRO A 103 -4.47 5.23 7.09
C PRO A 103 -4.22 5.79 8.49
N GLN A 104 -3.74 4.95 9.40
CA GLN A 104 -3.19 5.41 10.66
C GLN A 104 -1.82 6.05 10.45
N LEU A 105 -1.63 7.23 11.01
CA LEU A 105 -0.34 7.91 10.99
C LEU A 105 0.61 7.25 11.99
N ARG A 106 1.86 7.07 11.54
CA ARG A 106 2.95 6.58 12.38
C ARG A 106 3.98 7.69 12.57
N ALA A 107 4.85 7.54 13.56
CA ALA A 107 6.00 8.39 13.74
C ALA A 107 7.27 7.59 13.46
N ALA A 108 8.26 8.22 12.86
CA ALA A 108 9.61 7.71 12.81
C ALA A 108 10.18 7.62 14.24
N ARG A 109 11.07 6.67 14.48
CA ARG A 109 11.50 6.30 15.84
C ARG A 109 12.88 6.86 16.21
N ASP A 110 13.78 6.93 15.24
CA ASP A 110 15.17 7.34 15.46
C ASP A 110 15.52 8.61 14.67
N PRO A 111 15.78 9.75 15.38
CA PRO A 111 16.10 11.01 14.71
C PRO A 111 17.34 10.95 13.79
N LYS A 112 18.33 10.09 14.09
CA LYS A 112 19.53 9.93 13.25
C LYS A 112 19.19 9.20 11.96
N LEU A 113 18.39 8.14 12.05
CA LEU A 113 17.90 7.40 10.87
C LEU A 113 16.98 8.29 10.03
N VAL A 114 16.13 9.10 10.65
CA VAL A 114 15.25 10.06 9.96
C VAL A 114 16.05 11.02 9.08
N GLN A 115 17.11 11.62 9.60
CA GLN A 115 17.93 12.56 8.84
C GLN A 115 18.58 11.89 7.62
N GLN A 116 19.16 10.73 7.80
CA GLN A 116 19.74 9.95 6.70
C GLN A 116 18.68 9.49 5.70
N GLY A 117 17.58 8.95 6.19
CA GLY A 117 16.45 8.48 5.35
C GLY A 117 15.83 9.61 4.54
N GLN A 118 15.68 10.79 5.14
CA GLN A 118 15.19 11.98 4.45
C GLN A 118 16.10 12.40 3.31
N ALA A 119 17.41 12.44 3.55
CA ALA A 119 18.39 12.80 2.53
C ALA A 119 18.31 11.85 1.32
N ILE A 120 18.26 10.54 1.56
CA ILE A 120 18.15 9.54 0.49
C ILE A 120 16.78 9.60 -0.19
N TYR A 121 15.70 9.69 0.58
CA TYR A 121 14.34 9.73 0.03
C TYR A 121 14.14 10.91 -0.91
N ARG A 122 14.64 12.09 -0.53
CA ARG A 122 14.46 13.34 -1.28
C ARG A 122 15.50 13.58 -2.35
N GLY A 123 16.74 13.19 -2.10
CA GLY A 123 17.89 13.48 -2.98
C GLY A 123 18.46 12.28 -3.72
N GLY A 124 18.14 11.06 -3.29
CA GLY A 124 18.81 9.87 -3.80
C GLY A 124 20.26 9.77 -3.33
N VAL A 125 21.07 8.97 -4.04
CA VAL A 125 22.54 8.89 -3.87
C VAL A 125 23.18 8.97 -5.24
N ALA A 126 23.41 10.19 -5.72
CA ALA A 126 23.89 10.45 -7.09
C ALA A 126 25.18 9.67 -7.44
N ALA A 127 26.13 9.61 -6.52
CA ALA A 127 27.42 8.91 -6.72
C ALA A 127 27.26 7.41 -7.04
N ARG A 128 26.12 6.79 -6.66
CA ARG A 128 25.81 5.38 -6.96
C ARG A 128 24.64 5.21 -7.90
N GLY A 129 24.11 6.31 -8.44
CA GLY A 129 22.96 6.28 -9.35
C GLY A 129 21.68 5.77 -8.67
N VAL A 130 21.49 6.06 -7.36
CA VAL A 130 20.24 5.82 -6.64
C VAL A 130 19.34 7.03 -6.87
N ALA A 131 18.25 6.84 -7.58
CA ALA A 131 17.27 7.89 -7.83
C ALA A 131 16.52 8.28 -6.53
N ALA A 132 16.11 9.55 -6.42
CA ALA A 132 15.28 10.02 -5.32
C ALA A 132 13.91 9.32 -5.32
N CYS A 133 13.49 8.79 -4.18
CA CYS A 133 12.22 8.08 -4.03
C CYS A 133 11.01 8.99 -4.30
N THR A 134 11.17 10.30 -4.01
CA THR A 134 10.15 11.32 -4.24
C THR A 134 9.70 11.41 -5.69
N GLY A 135 10.57 11.11 -6.66
CA GLY A 135 10.24 11.20 -8.09
C GLY A 135 9.10 10.26 -8.51
N CYS A 136 8.97 9.13 -7.83
CA CYS A 136 7.94 8.13 -8.10
C CYS A 136 6.90 8.04 -6.99
N HIS A 137 7.32 8.09 -5.73
CA HIS A 137 6.42 7.92 -4.59
C HIS A 137 5.87 9.22 -4.02
N GLY A 138 6.23 10.35 -4.60
CA GLY A 138 5.82 11.68 -4.15
C GLY A 138 6.56 12.17 -2.90
N PRO A 139 6.56 13.48 -2.64
CA PRO A 139 7.29 14.10 -1.53
C PRO A 139 6.73 13.69 -0.15
N THR A 140 5.45 13.38 -0.08
CA THR A 140 4.73 12.92 1.12
C THR A 140 4.58 11.40 1.18
N GLY A 141 5.10 10.66 0.20
CA GLY A 141 4.96 9.20 0.15
C GLY A 141 3.55 8.70 -0.13
N THR A 142 2.69 9.54 -0.69
CA THR A 142 1.32 9.15 -1.05
C THR A 142 1.27 8.28 -2.32
N GLY A 143 2.35 8.26 -3.08
CA GLY A 143 2.44 7.53 -4.34
C GLY A 143 1.77 8.24 -5.51
N ILE A 144 1.76 7.58 -6.65
CA ILE A 144 1.06 7.98 -7.86
C ILE A 144 0.25 6.77 -8.36
N PRO A 145 -1.08 6.86 -8.34
CA PRO A 145 -1.93 5.79 -8.88
C PRO A 145 -1.62 5.57 -10.38
N ALA A 146 -1.61 4.38 -10.90
CA ALA A 146 -1.72 3.04 -10.38
C ALA A 146 -0.34 2.37 -10.22
N GLN A 147 0.74 3.04 -10.62
CA GLN A 147 2.07 2.43 -10.77
C GLN A 147 2.88 2.47 -9.48
N PHE A 148 2.83 3.60 -8.77
CA PHE A 148 3.69 3.82 -7.61
C PHE A 148 2.86 3.81 -6.32
N PRO A 149 3.09 2.84 -5.43
CA PRO A 149 2.28 2.69 -4.22
C PRO A 149 2.50 3.83 -3.21
N ARG A 150 1.49 4.02 -2.38
CA ARG A 150 1.61 4.75 -1.13
C ARG A 150 2.61 4.05 -0.21
N LEU A 151 3.54 4.80 0.34
CA LEU A 151 4.55 4.35 1.30
C LEU A 151 4.30 4.94 2.70
N ALA A 152 3.77 6.16 2.75
CA ALA A 152 3.56 6.92 3.99
C ALA A 152 2.78 6.12 5.04
N GLY A 153 3.30 6.08 6.27
CA GLY A 153 2.66 5.41 7.39
C GLY A 153 2.80 3.88 7.39
N GLN A 154 3.59 3.30 6.46
CA GLN A 154 3.86 1.87 6.47
C GLN A 154 4.84 1.50 7.60
N TYR A 155 4.76 0.28 8.09
CA TYR A 155 5.69 -0.24 9.09
C TYR A 155 7.13 -0.23 8.57
N PRO A 156 8.11 0.26 9.40
CA PRO A 156 9.52 0.24 9.01
C PRO A 156 10.01 -1.19 8.72
N GLU A 157 9.60 -2.14 9.53
CA GLU A 157 9.97 -3.55 9.40
C GLU A 157 9.51 -4.12 8.04
N TYR A 158 8.27 -3.82 7.65
CA TYR A 158 7.75 -4.26 6.36
C TYR A 158 8.46 -3.54 5.20
N THR A 159 8.67 -2.23 5.29
CA THR A 159 9.35 -1.44 4.26
C THR A 159 10.78 -1.95 4.06
N ALA A 160 11.52 -2.18 5.16
CA ALA A 160 12.87 -2.73 5.09
C ALA A 160 12.89 -4.14 4.46
N ALA A 161 11.98 -5.01 4.86
CA ALA A 161 11.85 -6.35 4.27
C ALA A 161 11.59 -6.30 2.76
N GLN A 162 10.71 -5.39 2.30
CA GLN A 162 10.42 -5.26 0.87
C GLN A 162 11.62 -4.72 0.08
N LEU A 163 12.35 -3.73 0.61
CA LEU A 163 13.56 -3.23 -0.04
C LEU A 163 14.64 -4.32 -0.13
N LYS A 164 14.82 -5.11 0.92
CA LYS A 164 15.74 -6.26 0.90
C LYS A 164 15.32 -7.33 -0.09
N ALA A 165 14.02 -7.64 -0.18
CA ALA A 165 13.48 -8.60 -1.13
C ALA A 165 13.65 -8.15 -2.59
N PHE A 166 13.48 -6.84 -2.88
CA PHE A 166 13.83 -6.30 -4.19
C PHE A 166 15.33 -6.36 -4.46
N ARG A 167 16.17 -6.06 -3.46
CA ARG A 167 17.63 -6.11 -3.59
C ARG A 167 18.14 -7.51 -3.91
N SER A 168 17.61 -8.52 -3.23
CA SER A 168 17.96 -9.92 -3.47
C SER A 168 17.35 -10.53 -4.73
N GLY A 169 16.33 -9.87 -5.32
CA GLY A 169 15.56 -10.42 -6.42
C GLY A 169 14.44 -11.39 -6.01
N GLU A 170 14.28 -11.70 -4.72
CA GLU A 170 13.17 -12.50 -4.18
C GLU A 170 11.82 -11.89 -4.54
N ARG A 171 11.75 -10.55 -4.52
CA ARG A 171 10.62 -9.80 -5.06
C ARG A 171 10.97 -9.21 -6.41
N GLY A 172 10.30 -9.70 -7.47
CA GLY A 172 10.60 -9.32 -8.86
C GLY A 172 9.41 -8.80 -9.66
N ASN A 173 8.29 -8.47 -8.99
CA ASN A 173 7.06 -8.02 -9.63
C ASN A 173 7.01 -6.51 -9.95
N ASP A 174 8.17 -5.87 -9.98
CA ASP A 174 8.35 -4.47 -10.36
C ASP A 174 8.54 -4.33 -11.88
N PRO A 175 7.72 -3.50 -12.57
CA PRO A 175 7.88 -3.28 -14.00
C PRO A 175 9.28 -2.73 -14.31
N ASN A 176 9.89 -3.26 -15.39
CA ASN A 176 11.20 -2.83 -15.86
C ASN A 176 12.32 -2.87 -14.80
N ARG A 177 12.20 -3.72 -13.79
CA ARG A 177 13.16 -3.83 -12.66
C ARG A 177 13.40 -2.51 -11.90
N MET A 178 12.46 -1.58 -11.92
CA MET A 178 12.65 -0.24 -11.34
C MET A 178 13.08 -0.30 -9.88
N MET A 179 12.33 -1.02 -9.04
CA MET A 179 12.67 -1.11 -7.62
C MET A 179 13.90 -1.98 -7.36
N ARG A 180 14.10 -3.04 -8.13
CA ARG A 180 15.32 -3.88 -8.04
C ARG A 180 16.57 -3.07 -8.36
N THR A 181 16.56 -2.28 -9.43
CA THR A 181 17.69 -1.42 -9.83
C THR A 181 18.05 -0.36 -8.78
N ILE A 182 17.06 0.14 -8.04
CA ILE A 182 17.29 1.08 -6.93
C ILE A 182 17.79 0.32 -5.70
N ALA A 183 17.10 -0.75 -5.31
CA ALA A 183 17.35 -1.46 -4.07
C ALA A 183 18.71 -2.19 -4.06
N GLU A 184 19.18 -2.72 -5.19
CA GLU A 184 20.48 -3.39 -5.32
C GLU A 184 21.66 -2.51 -4.90
N LYS A 185 21.49 -1.18 -4.97
CA LYS A 185 22.51 -0.19 -4.63
C LYS A 185 22.44 0.33 -3.19
N LEU A 186 21.44 -0.09 -2.41
CA LEU A 186 21.25 0.34 -1.03
C LEU A 186 21.92 -0.60 -0.03
N SER A 187 22.63 -0.03 0.95
CA SER A 187 23.13 -0.76 2.10
C SER A 187 22.03 -1.07 3.11
N ASP A 188 22.28 -1.99 4.05
CA ASP A 188 21.32 -2.31 5.13
C ASP A 188 21.03 -1.10 6.01
N GLN A 189 22.04 -0.28 6.28
CA GLN A 189 21.87 0.95 7.05
C GLN A 189 20.95 1.95 6.33
N GLU A 190 21.13 2.13 5.03
CA GLU A 190 20.31 3.02 4.22
C GLU A 190 18.87 2.52 4.09
N ILE A 191 18.69 1.20 3.97
CA ILE A 191 17.36 0.58 4.00
C ILE A 191 16.68 0.83 5.33
N ALA A 192 17.39 0.68 6.46
CA ALA A 192 16.84 0.95 7.78
C ALA A 192 16.46 2.43 7.93
N ALA A 193 17.32 3.35 7.50
CA ALA A 193 17.06 4.79 7.53
C ALA A 193 15.86 5.20 6.67
N LEU A 194 15.77 4.69 5.44
CA LEU A 194 14.63 4.90 4.57
C LEU A 194 13.33 4.38 5.18
N ALA A 195 13.35 3.18 5.73
CA ALA A 195 12.19 2.54 6.32
C ALA A 195 11.63 3.32 7.51
N ASP A 196 12.52 3.81 8.39
CA ASP A 196 12.11 4.64 9.53
C ASP A 196 11.57 5.98 9.08
N TYR A 197 12.25 6.69 8.17
CA TYR A 197 11.76 7.95 7.61
C TYR A 197 10.40 7.82 6.94
N ILE A 198 10.21 6.80 6.11
CA ILE A 198 8.96 6.52 5.37
C ILE A 198 7.79 6.31 6.33
N SER A 199 8.00 5.68 7.47
CA SER A 199 6.96 5.44 8.47
C SER A 199 6.37 6.75 9.02
N GLY A 200 7.17 7.80 9.10
CA GLY A 200 6.77 9.12 9.59
C GLY A 200 6.34 10.11 8.50
N LEU A 201 6.34 9.75 7.22
CA LEU A 201 5.91 10.63 6.13
C LEU A 201 4.44 11.01 6.22
N ARG A 202 4.15 12.30 5.93
CA ARG A 202 2.80 12.91 5.97
C ARG A 202 2.60 13.87 4.82
#